data_c2f2e50f9099505aa006746fffec723c
#
_entry.id   c2f2e50f9099505aa006746fffec723c
#
_cell.length_a   1.000
_cell.length_b   1.000
_cell.length_c   1.000
_cell.angle_alpha   90.00
_cell.angle_beta   90.00
_cell.angle_gamma   90.00
#
_symmetry.space_group_name_H-M   'P 1'
#
loop_
_entity.id
_entity.type
_entity.pdbx_description
1 polymer ?
#
loop_
_entity_poly.entity_id
_entity_poly.type
_entity_poly.pdbx_seq_one_letter_code
_entity_poly.pdbx_strand_id
1 'polypeptide(L)'
;MKAGAVSQVPGQVHDSSASGSTLFVEPRSVLTMGNKLVELESRIRDEERKVLAELSALVAEEASALNQVVAVLRALDLALARGRYGRWLGGVEPQLEAAAEAPFRFSGLRHPLLVWQHKRAEGPPVVPISVEVSPELRVVAITGPNTGGKTVTLKSIGLAALMARAGMLLPCSGQPSLPWCAQVLADIGDEQSLQQSLSTFSGHVKRIGRILEALQRGGSPALVLLDEVGAGTDPS
;
A
#
# COMPACT_ATOMS: atom_id res chain seq x y z
N MET A 1 37.29 -7.54 44.88
CA MET A 1 37.92 -7.89 46.18
C MET A 1 37.56 -6.88 47.26
N LYS A 2 37.67 -7.21 48.54
CA LYS A 2 37.42 -6.25 49.62
C LYS A 2 38.45 -5.13 49.60
N ALA A 3 38.07 -3.88 49.84
CA ALA A 3 38.94 -2.71 49.74
C ALA A 3 40.22 -2.84 50.62
N GLY A 4 40.13 -3.44 51.80
CA GLY A 4 41.29 -3.68 52.68
C GLY A 4 42.29 -4.74 52.22
N ALA A 5 41.99 -5.51 51.18
CA ALA A 5 42.88 -6.55 50.64
C ALA A 5 43.58 -6.16 49.32
N VAL A 6 43.49 -4.91 48.89
CA VAL A 6 44.04 -4.41 47.60
C VAL A 6 45.59 -4.53 47.56
N SER A 7 46.25 -4.37 48.69
CA SER A 7 47.70 -4.51 48.78
C SER A 7 48.22 -5.94 48.55
N GLN A 8 47.33 -6.96 48.63
CA GLN A 8 47.69 -8.36 48.42
C GLN A 8 47.70 -8.76 46.95
N VAL A 9 47.04 -8.00 46.06
CA VAL A 9 46.99 -8.24 44.62
C VAL A 9 47.41 -6.97 43.89
N PRO A 10 48.68 -6.85 43.52
CA PRO A 10 49.15 -5.71 42.75
C PRO A 10 48.41 -5.63 41.39
N GLY A 11 47.70 -4.55 41.15
CA GLY A 11 46.88 -4.38 39.95
C GLY A 11 46.33 -2.98 39.80
N GLN A 12 45.57 -2.77 38.72
CA GLN A 12 44.86 -1.53 38.43
C GLN A 12 43.42 -1.63 38.93
N VAL A 13 42.99 -0.62 39.69
CA VAL A 13 41.59 -0.53 40.13
C VAL A 13 40.77 0.11 39.03
N HIS A 14 39.77 -0.60 38.52
CA HIS A 14 38.89 -0.10 37.48
C HIS A 14 37.62 0.55 38.02
N ASP A 15 37.09 0.01 39.12
CA ASP A 15 35.83 0.50 39.67
C ASP A 15 35.68 0.12 41.16
N SER A 16 34.71 0.74 41.83
CA SER A 16 34.35 0.45 43.21
C SER A 16 32.84 0.25 43.37
N SER A 17 32.41 -0.58 44.28
CA SER A 17 31.00 -0.68 44.65
C SER A 17 30.47 0.64 45.20
N ALA A 18 29.15 0.87 45.07
CA ALA A 18 28.50 2.08 45.59
C ALA A 18 28.80 2.39 47.08
N SER A 19 29.11 1.37 47.90
CA SER A 19 29.49 1.49 49.31
C SER A 19 31.00 1.64 49.51
N GLY A 20 31.84 1.59 48.46
CA GLY A 20 33.30 1.61 48.53
C GLY A 20 33.94 0.37 49.21
N SER A 21 33.15 -0.60 49.63
CA SER A 21 33.62 -1.79 50.37
C SER A 21 34.26 -2.86 49.47
N THR A 22 33.99 -2.82 48.17
CA THR A 22 34.51 -3.76 47.16
C THR A 22 35.16 -2.99 46.03
N LEU A 23 36.37 -3.40 45.65
CA LEU A 23 37.09 -2.85 44.51
C LEU A 23 37.23 -3.91 43.41
N PHE A 24 37.07 -3.46 42.13
CA PHE A 24 37.34 -4.27 40.95
C PHE A 24 38.76 -4.00 40.50
N VAL A 25 39.65 -4.98 40.76
CA VAL A 25 41.07 -4.85 40.50
C VAL A 25 41.48 -5.81 39.42
N GLU A 26 42.12 -5.31 38.36
CA GLU A 26 42.78 -6.12 37.35
C GLU A 26 44.22 -6.41 37.80
N PRO A 27 44.59 -7.68 38.07
CA PRO A 27 45.94 -8.03 38.51
C PRO A 27 46.97 -7.73 37.40
N ARG A 28 48.16 -7.24 37.77
CA ARG A 28 49.25 -6.95 36.81
C ARG A 28 49.61 -8.17 35.96
N SER A 29 49.48 -9.37 36.50
CA SER A 29 49.77 -10.63 35.79
C SER A 29 48.86 -10.87 34.59
N VAL A 30 47.65 -10.30 34.53
CA VAL A 30 46.70 -10.48 33.39
C VAL A 30 46.59 -9.25 32.51
N LEU A 31 47.10 -8.09 32.90
CA LEU A 31 47.06 -6.85 32.09
C LEU A 31 47.63 -7.04 30.69
N THR A 32 48.77 -7.71 30.56
CA THR A 32 49.38 -7.99 29.26
C THR A 32 48.50 -8.86 28.37
N MET A 33 47.82 -9.84 28.95
CA MET A 33 46.88 -10.71 28.24
C MET A 33 45.60 -9.94 27.83
N GLY A 34 45.06 -9.11 28.73
CA GLY A 34 43.92 -8.24 28.48
C GLY A 34 44.22 -7.28 27.30
N ASN A 35 45.36 -6.58 27.35
CA ASN A 35 45.77 -5.69 26.25
C ASN A 35 45.95 -6.46 24.95
N LYS A 36 46.53 -7.66 24.98
CA LYS A 36 46.68 -8.49 23.78
C LYS A 36 45.34 -8.93 23.22
N LEU A 37 44.37 -9.25 24.08
CA LEU A 37 42.99 -9.59 23.63
C LEU A 37 42.35 -8.40 22.89
N VAL A 38 42.39 -7.20 23.47
CA VAL A 38 41.86 -5.97 22.87
C VAL A 38 42.53 -5.69 21.51
N GLU A 39 43.87 -5.85 21.44
CA GLU A 39 44.62 -5.70 20.18
C GLU A 39 44.13 -6.71 19.11
N LEU A 40 43.99 -7.98 19.51
CA LEU A 40 43.54 -9.02 18.58
C LEU A 40 42.08 -8.80 18.12
N GLU A 41 41.20 -8.39 19.02
CA GLU A 41 39.82 -8.05 18.64
C GLU A 41 39.76 -6.84 17.68
N SER A 42 40.62 -5.83 17.89
CA SER A 42 40.74 -4.73 16.94
C SER A 42 41.22 -5.21 15.59
N ARG A 43 42.25 -6.04 15.55
CA ARG A 43 42.76 -6.61 14.28
C ARG A 43 41.71 -7.45 13.56
N ILE A 44 40.94 -8.26 14.29
CA ILE A 44 39.85 -9.04 13.69
C ILE A 44 38.85 -8.08 13.02
N ARG A 45 38.39 -7.02 13.70
CA ARG A 45 37.46 -6.04 13.13
C ARG A 45 38.02 -5.33 11.89
N ASP A 46 39.32 -5.07 11.90
CA ASP A 46 39.98 -4.41 10.75
C ASP A 46 40.08 -5.36 9.55
N GLU A 47 40.40 -6.65 9.77
CA GLU A 47 40.41 -7.64 8.70
C GLU A 47 38.98 -7.93 8.16
N GLU A 48 37.98 -8.02 9.04
CA GLU A 48 36.58 -8.13 8.62
C GLU A 48 36.16 -6.95 7.71
N ARG A 49 36.54 -5.71 8.09
CA ARG A 49 36.27 -4.54 7.25
C ARG A 49 36.94 -4.61 5.88
N LYS A 50 38.19 -5.10 5.82
CA LYS A 50 38.88 -5.25 4.53
C LYS A 50 38.15 -6.25 3.63
N VAL A 51 37.81 -7.42 4.16
CA VAL A 51 37.07 -8.43 3.40
C VAL A 51 35.72 -7.87 2.92
N LEU A 52 34.97 -7.19 3.79
CA LEU A 52 33.70 -6.58 3.41
C LEU A 52 33.87 -5.48 2.36
N ALA A 53 34.95 -4.69 2.43
CA ALA A 53 35.24 -3.67 1.43
C ALA A 53 35.57 -4.29 0.06
N GLU A 54 36.38 -5.35 0.03
CA GLU A 54 36.69 -6.08 -1.20
C GLU A 54 35.44 -6.68 -1.84
N LEU A 55 34.60 -7.37 -1.05
CA LEU A 55 33.34 -7.94 -1.54
C LEU A 55 32.38 -6.85 -2.04
N SER A 56 32.32 -5.71 -1.33
CA SER A 56 31.50 -4.57 -1.75
C SER A 56 31.99 -3.95 -3.05
N ALA A 57 33.31 -3.90 -3.26
CA ALA A 57 33.88 -3.40 -4.51
C ALA A 57 33.50 -4.30 -5.70
N LEU A 58 33.60 -5.63 -5.54
CA LEU A 58 33.17 -6.59 -6.57
C LEU A 58 31.68 -6.43 -6.93
N VAL A 59 30.82 -6.24 -5.94
CA VAL A 59 29.39 -5.97 -6.18
C VAL A 59 29.18 -4.61 -6.87
N ALA A 60 29.98 -3.60 -6.50
CA ALA A 60 29.88 -2.27 -7.10
C ALA A 60 30.26 -2.26 -8.58
N GLU A 61 31.20 -3.07 -9.01
CA GLU A 61 31.56 -3.23 -10.42
C GLU A 61 30.37 -3.71 -11.27
N GLU A 62 29.52 -4.59 -10.70
CA GLU A 62 28.35 -5.15 -11.38
C GLU A 62 27.04 -4.42 -11.03
N ALA A 63 27.09 -3.30 -10.32
CA ALA A 63 25.91 -2.61 -9.81
C ALA A 63 24.89 -2.23 -10.91
N SER A 64 25.39 -1.84 -12.10
CA SER A 64 24.52 -1.51 -13.24
C SER A 64 23.72 -2.72 -13.72
N ALA A 65 24.39 -3.85 -13.93
CA ALA A 65 23.77 -5.09 -14.37
C ALA A 65 22.78 -5.63 -13.33
N LEU A 66 23.16 -5.60 -12.05
CA LEU A 66 22.30 -5.99 -10.93
C LEU A 66 21.02 -5.14 -10.85
N ASN A 67 21.14 -3.82 -10.99
CA ASN A 67 19.98 -2.92 -11.01
C ASN A 67 19.06 -3.19 -12.20
N GLN A 68 19.60 -3.49 -13.38
CA GLN A 68 18.79 -3.87 -14.55
C GLN A 68 18.03 -5.18 -14.30
N VAL A 69 18.71 -6.20 -13.77
CA VAL A 69 18.07 -7.49 -13.41
C VAL A 69 16.95 -7.28 -12.42
N VAL A 70 17.16 -6.49 -11.36
CA VAL A 70 16.13 -6.17 -10.36
C VAL A 70 14.94 -5.45 -11.01
N ALA A 71 15.18 -4.52 -11.94
CA ALA A 71 14.11 -3.82 -12.66
C ALA A 71 13.27 -4.79 -13.50
N VAL A 72 13.91 -5.69 -14.23
CA VAL A 72 13.22 -6.73 -15.02
C VAL A 72 12.43 -7.68 -14.13
N LEU A 73 13.03 -8.16 -13.04
CA LEU A 73 12.35 -9.04 -12.09
C LEU A 73 11.11 -8.39 -11.47
N ARG A 74 11.18 -7.10 -11.12
CA ARG A 74 10.01 -6.35 -10.61
C ARG A 74 8.90 -6.25 -11.65
N ALA A 75 9.24 -6.00 -12.92
CA ALA A 75 8.26 -5.94 -13.98
C ALA A 75 7.59 -7.29 -14.23
N LEU A 76 8.36 -8.38 -14.23
CA LEU A 76 7.86 -9.73 -14.36
C LEU A 76 6.96 -10.14 -13.19
N ASP A 77 7.39 -9.86 -11.95
CA ASP A 77 6.62 -10.20 -10.75
C ASP A 77 5.26 -9.47 -10.77
N LEU A 78 5.25 -8.18 -11.11
CA LEU A 78 4.02 -7.40 -11.23
C LEU A 78 3.10 -7.96 -12.33
N ALA A 79 3.65 -8.29 -13.50
CA ALA A 79 2.87 -8.87 -14.61
C ALA A 79 2.26 -10.23 -14.21
N LEU A 80 3.05 -11.09 -13.57
CA LEU A 80 2.59 -12.39 -13.06
C LEU A 80 1.53 -12.23 -11.96
N ALA A 81 1.71 -11.28 -11.05
CA ALA A 81 0.73 -11.01 -10.00
C ALA A 81 -0.62 -10.58 -10.59
N ARG A 82 -0.61 -9.64 -11.56
CA ARG A 82 -1.81 -9.22 -12.29
C ARG A 82 -2.48 -10.39 -13.03
N GLY A 83 -1.70 -11.21 -13.72
CA GLY A 83 -2.19 -12.37 -14.46
C GLY A 83 -2.80 -13.44 -13.55
N ARG A 84 -2.15 -13.75 -12.43
CA ARG A 84 -2.66 -14.71 -11.42
C ARG A 84 -3.94 -14.20 -10.78
N TYR A 85 -3.97 -12.93 -10.39
CA TYR A 85 -5.16 -12.31 -9.80
C TYR A 85 -6.32 -12.29 -10.80
N GLY A 86 -6.07 -11.87 -12.05
CA GLY A 86 -7.08 -11.86 -13.10
C GLY A 86 -7.66 -13.23 -13.37
N ARG A 87 -6.82 -14.27 -13.47
CA ARG A 87 -7.26 -15.67 -13.63
C ARG A 87 -8.11 -16.13 -12.44
N TRP A 88 -7.65 -15.83 -11.23
CA TRP A 88 -8.38 -16.18 -10.03
C TRP A 88 -9.75 -15.51 -9.95
N LEU A 89 -9.84 -14.25 -10.38
CA LEU A 89 -11.06 -13.44 -10.40
C LEU A 89 -12.01 -13.88 -11.54
N GLY A 90 -11.54 -14.62 -12.54
CA GLY A 90 -12.25 -14.88 -13.79
C GLY A 90 -12.39 -13.60 -14.60
N GLY A 91 -11.35 -12.78 -14.60
CA GLY A 91 -11.33 -11.48 -15.24
C GLY A 91 -11.01 -11.55 -16.73
N VAL A 92 -11.47 -10.54 -17.46
CA VAL A 92 -11.25 -10.34 -18.89
C VAL A 92 -10.52 -9.02 -19.14
N GLU A 93 -9.81 -8.94 -20.25
CA GLU A 93 -9.06 -7.74 -20.63
C GLU A 93 -10.02 -6.60 -21.04
N PRO A 94 -9.90 -5.41 -20.42
CA PRO A 94 -10.69 -4.26 -20.84
C PRO A 94 -10.11 -3.62 -22.10
N GLN A 95 -10.99 -3.16 -22.98
CA GLN A 95 -10.64 -2.23 -24.06
C GLN A 95 -10.54 -0.82 -23.46
N LEU A 96 -9.33 -0.27 -23.45
CA LEU A 96 -9.06 1.09 -23.01
C LEU A 96 -8.94 1.99 -24.25
N GLU A 97 -9.85 2.92 -24.37
CA GLU A 97 -9.83 3.87 -25.46
C GLU A 97 -9.28 5.22 -24.98
N ALA A 98 -8.37 5.78 -25.79
CA ALA A 98 -7.75 7.07 -25.45
C ALA A 98 -8.73 8.24 -25.61
N ALA A 99 -9.79 8.06 -26.39
CA ALA A 99 -10.77 9.10 -26.67
C ALA A 99 -11.77 9.27 -25.52
N ALA A 100 -12.07 10.52 -25.17
CA ALA A 100 -13.14 10.86 -24.24
C ALA A 100 -14.54 10.45 -24.73
N GLU A 101 -14.65 10.10 -25.97
CA GLU A 101 -15.88 9.70 -26.67
C GLU A 101 -16.14 8.19 -26.62
N ALA A 102 -15.30 7.43 -25.93
CA ALA A 102 -15.52 6.00 -25.76
C ALA A 102 -16.67 5.72 -24.78
N PRO A 103 -17.53 4.73 -25.07
CA PRO A 103 -18.59 4.34 -24.16
C PRO A 103 -18.03 3.61 -22.93
N PHE A 104 -18.65 3.80 -21.79
CA PHE A 104 -18.51 2.85 -20.68
C PHE A 104 -19.43 1.66 -20.93
N ARG A 105 -18.84 0.47 -21.10
CA ARG A 105 -19.60 -0.76 -21.29
C ARG A 105 -19.06 -1.85 -20.37
N PHE A 106 -19.87 -2.25 -19.42
CA PHE A 106 -19.60 -3.38 -18.53
C PHE A 106 -20.78 -4.36 -18.62
N SER A 107 -20.51 -5.61 -18.96
CA SER A 107 -21.49 -6.70 -18.94
C SER A 107 -21.14 -7.66 -17.80
N GLY A 108 -22.05 -7.86 -16.87
CA GLY A 108 -21.85 -8.77 -15.76
C GLY A 108 -20.68 -8.43 -14.86
N LEU A 109 -20.41 -7.15 -14.64
CA LEU A 109 -19.35 -6.68 -13.73
C LEU A 109 -19.67 -7.09 -12.30
N ARG A 110 -18.69 -7.62 -11.61
CA ARG A 110 -18.79 -8.05 -10.20
C ARG A 110 -17.78 -7.29 -9.34
N HIS A 111 -18.14 -6.99 -8.10
CA HIS A 111 -17.22 -6.35 -7.17
C HIS A 111 -16.15 -7.36 -6.72
N PRO A 112 -14.83 -7.09 -6.92
CA PRO A 112 -13.76 -8.05 -6.63
C PRO A 112 -13.75 -8.58 -5.21
N LEU A 113 -13.99 -7.70 -4.21
CA LEU A 113 -14.04 -8.09 -2.81
C LEU A 113 -15.22 -9.03 -2.52
N LEU A 114 -16.39 -8.77 -3.11
CA LEU A 114 -17.54 -9.66 -2.94
C LEU A 114 -17.29 -11.03 -3.60
N VAL A 115 -16.61 -11.05 -4.76
CA VAL A 115 -16.16 -12.31 -5.38
C VAL A 115 -15.21 -13.07 -4.46
N TRP A 116 -14.30 -12.35 -3.81
CA TRP A 116 -13.36 -12.94 -2.86
C TRP A 116 -14.09 -13.54 -1.64
N GLN A 117 -15.01 -12.79 -1.02
CA GLN A 117 -15.82 -13.26 0.11
C GLN A 117 -16.64 -14.49 -0.27
N HIS A 118 -17.32 -14.46 -1.41
CA HIS A 118 -18.10 -15.59 -1.88
C HIS A 118 -17.26 -16.85 -2.10
N LYS A 119 -16.08 -16.72 -2.74
CA LYS A 119 -15.16 -17.85 -2.97
C LYS A 119 -14.61 -18.48 -1.68
N ARG A 120 -14.60 -17.74 -0.59
CA ARG A 120 -14.22 -18.23 0.74
C ARG A 120 -15.39 -18.76 1.55
N ALA A 121 -16.58 -18.84 0.98
CA ALA A 121 -17.85 -19.17 1.66
C ALA A 121 -18.19 -18.19 2.81
N GLU A 122 -17.67 -16.96 2.77
CA GLU A 122 -17.90 -15.91 3.76
C GLU A 122 -19.01 -14.94 3.32
N GLY A 123 -19.63 -15.14 2.15
CA GLY A 123 -20.66 -14.26 1.60
C GLY A 123 -21.58 -14.92 0.57
N PRO A 124 -22.73 -14.27 0.29
CA PRO A 124 -23.69 -14.76 -0.72
C PRO A 124 -23.11 -14.70 -2.13
N PRO A 125 -23.77 -15.35 -3.12
CA PRO A 125 -23.44 -15.18 -4.53
C PRO A 125 -23.46 -13.72 -4.94
N VAL A 126 -22.46 -13.31 -5.72
CA VAL A 126 -22.32 -11.93 -6.18
C VAL A 126 -23.30 -11.68 -7.32
N VAL A 127 -24.17 -10.69 -7.16
CA VAL A 127 -25.08 -10.24 -8.21
C VAL A 127 -24.26 -9.41 -9.22
N PRO A 128 -24.18 -9.84 -10.49
CA PRO A 128 -23.47 -9.09 -11.52
C PRO A 128 -24.28 -7.86 -11.96
N ILE A 129 -23.59 -6.80 -12.31
CA ILE A 129 -24.19 -5.58 -12.83
C ILE A 129 -23.79 -5.37 -14.30
N SER A 130 -24.71 -4.85 -15.11
CA SER A 130 -24.42 -4.45 -16.49
C SER A 130 -24.74 -2.96 -16.63
N VAL A 131 -23.80 -2.21 -17.18
CA VAL A 131 -23.90 -0.78 -17.37
C VAL A 131 -23.39 -0.43 -18.76
N GLU A 132 -24.18 0.33 -19.51
CA GLU A 132 -23.76 0.93 -20.75
C GLU A 132 -24.09 2.44 -20.72
N VAL A 133 -23.06 3.26 -20.90
CA VAL A 133 -23.18 4.71 -20.93
C VAL A 133 -22.57 5.20 -22.23
N SER A 134 -23.41 5.77 -23.07
CA SER A 134 -22.95 6.35 -24.33
C SER A 134 -22.14 7.63 -24.10
N PRO A 135 -21.24 8.00 -25.01
CA PRO A 135 -20.36 9.16 -24.84
C PRO A 135 -21.09 10.50 -24.68
N GLU A 136 -22.30 10.61 -25.19
CA GLU A 136 -23.13 11.81 -25.11
C GLU A 136 -23.69 12.03 -23.71
N LEU A 137 -23.84 10.95 -22.93
CA LEU A 137 -24.36 11.02 -21.57
C LEU A 137 -23.29 11.48 -20.60
N ARG A 138 -23.47 12.67 -20.04
CA ARG A 138 -22.55 13.27 -19.07
C ARG A 138 -22.87 12.90 -17.64
N VAL A 139 -24.12 12.58 -17.35
CA VAL A 139 -24.60 12.26 -15.99
C VAL A 139 -25.51 11.05 -16.05
N VAL A 140 -25.27 10.10 -15.18
CA VAL A 140 -26.14 8.93 -14.96
C VAL A 140 -26.59 8.92 -13.53
N ALA A 141 -27.91 8.92 -13.30
CA ALA A 141 -28.48 8.79 -11.97
C ALA A 141 -28.92 7.35 -11.72
N ILE A 142 -28.42 6.74 -10.63
CA ILE A 142 -28.80 5.40 -10.18
C ILE A 142 -29.80 5.57 -9.02
N THR A 143 -31.07 5.23 -9.26
CA THR A 143 -32.14 5.37 -8.27
C THR A 143 -32.63 4.01 -7.81
N GLY A 144 -33.24 3.96 -6.62
CA GLY A 144 -33.80 2.72 -6.06
C GLY A 144 -33.67 2.68 -4.53
N PRO A 145 -34.16 1.62 -3.88
CA PRO A 145 -34.10 1.46 -2.43
C PRO A 145 -32.64 1.33 -1.94
N ASN A 146 -32.36 1.67 -0.67
CA ASN A 146 -30.99 1.62 -0.11
C ASN A 146 -30.40 0.20 -0.11
N THR A 147 -31.23 -0.82 0.02
CA THR A 147 -30.86 -2.24 -0.08
C THR A 147 -30.61 -2.73 -1.52
N GLY A 148 -30.86 -1.87 -2.54
CA GLY A 148 -30.78 -2.24 -3.96
C GLY A 148 -29.36 -2.26 -4.56
N GLY A 149 -28.33 -2.09 -3.75
CA GLY A 149 -26.92 -2.21 -4.24
C GLY A 149 -26.39 -0.98 -4.99
N LYS A 150 -27.01 0.20 -4.86
CA LYS A 150 -26.57 1.47 -5.51
C LYS A 150 -25.10 1.77 -5.20
N THR A 151 -24.74 1.83 -3.94
CA THR A 151 -23.37 2.09 -3.47
C THR A 151 -22.38 1.05 -3.96
N VAL A 152 -22.77 -0.24 -3.97
CA VAL A 152 -21.93 -1.32 -4.50
C VAL A 152 -21.72 -1.15 -6.01
N THR A 153 -22.75 -0.71 -6.74
CA THR A 153 -22.66 -0.43 -8.18
C THR A 153 -21.64 0.69 -8.45
N LEU A 154 -21.73 1.82 -7.74
CA LEU A 154 -20.80 2.92 -7.86
C LEU A 154 -19.37 2.48 -7.51
N LYS A 155 -19.19 1.80 -6.38
CA LYS A 155 -17.88 1.25 -5.96
C LYS A 155 -17.32 0.27 -7.00
N SER A 156 -18.14 -0.57 -7.61
CA SER A 156 -17.71 -1.53 -8.64
C SER A 156 -17.24 -0.84 -9.91
N ILE A 157 -17.95 0.18 -10.40
CA ILE A 157 -17.58 0.95 -11.59
C ILE A 157 -16.26 1.71 -11.34
N GLY A 158 -16.16 2.41 -10.22
CA GLY A 158 -14.94 3.14 -9.87
C GLY A 158 -13.73 2.23 -9.71
N LEU A 159 -13.91 1.10 -9.04
CA LEU A 159 -12.83 0.13 -8.88
C LEU A 159 -12.44 -0.52 -10.22
N ALA A 160 -13.40 -0.81 -11.10
CA ALA A 160 -13.11 -1.30 -12.45
C ALA A 160 -12.26 -0.31 -13.26
N ALA A 161 -12.58 0.99 -13.20
CA ALA A 161 -11.77 2.02 -13.86
C ALA A 161 -10.33 2.10 -13.28
N LEU A 162 -10.17 2.00 -11.96
CA LEU A 162 -8.85 1.97 -11.31
C LEU A 162 -8.07 0.69 -11.64
N MET A 163 -8.74 -0.47 -11.67
CA MET A 163 -8.14 -1.75 -12.05
C MET A 163 -7.66 -1.72 -13.51
N ALA A 164 -8.47 -1.21 -14.42
CA ALA A 164 -8.10 -1.06 -15.83
C ALA A 164 -6.86 -0.17 -15.99
N ARG A 165 -6.80 0.98 -15.31
CA ARG A 165 -5.62 1.86 -15.27
C ARG A 165 -4.38 1.18 -14.70
N ALA A 166 -4.58 0.28 -13.75
CA ALA A 166 -3.50 -0.51 -13.16
C ALA A 166 -3.06 -1.69 -14.04
N GLY A 167 -3.65 -1.89 -15.23
CA GLY A 167 -3.37 -3.02 -16.11
C GLY A 167 -3.85 -4.35 -15.57
N MET A 168 -4.97 -4.35 -14.85
CA MET A 168 -5.58 -5.55 -14.27
C MET A 168 -6.79 -5.99 -15.11
N LEU A 169 -7.04 -7.29 -15.16
CA LEU A 169 -8.24 -7.86 -15.77
C LEU A 169 -9.47 -7.54 -14.91
N LEU A 170 -10.62 -7.30 -15.58
CA LEU A 170 -11.86 -6.94 -14.92
C LEU A 170 -12.80 -8.14 -14.77
N PRO A 171 -13.50 -8.29 -13.64
CA PRO A 171 -14.44 -9.38 -13.40
C PRO A 171 -15.77 -9.18 -14.14
N CYS A 172 -15.71 -9.20 -15.46
CA CYS A 172 -16.85 -9.05 -16.38
C CYS A 172 -17.16 -10.34 -17.12
N SER A 173 -18.38 -10.47 -17.65
CA SER A 173 -18.82 -11.62 -18.44
C SER A 173 -18.62 -11.44 -19.95
N GLY A 174 -18.41 -10.23 -20.43
CA GLY A 174 -18.14 -9.89 -21.83
C GLY A 174 -16.88 -9.06 -21.92
N GLN A 175 -16.67 -8.41 -23.07
CA GLN A 175 -15.54 -7.53 -23.29
C GLN A 175 -15.88 -6.12 -22.76
N PRO A 176 -15.32 -5.70 -21.63
CA PRO A 176 -15.54 -4.36 -21.09
C PRO A 176 -14.79 -3.32 -21.91
N SER A 177 -15.43 -2.18 -22.15
CA SER A 177 -14.83 -1.02 -22.80
C SER A 177 -15.02 0.21 -21.91
N LEU A 178 -13.99 1.04 -21.79
CA LEU A 178 -14.05 2.30 -21.06
C LEU A 178 -13.00 3.30 -21.59
N PRO A 179 -13.29 4.60 -21.52
CA PRO A 179 -12.29 5.60 -21.79
C PRO A 179 -11.16 5.56 -20.75
N TRP A 180 -9.98 5.96 -21.15
CA TRP A 180 -8.88 6.17 -20.21
C TRP A 180 -9.23 7.32 -19.24
N CYS A 181 -9.75 6.99 -18.08
CA CYS A 181 -10.06 7.99 -17.07
C CYS A 181 -8.76 8.53 -16.43
N ALA A 182 -8.39 9.75 -16.76
CA ALA A 182 -7.23 10.41 -16.14
C ALA A 182 -7.40 10.58 -14.62
N GLN A 183 -8.65 10.78 -14.18
CA GLN A 183 -9.02 10.91 -12.78
C GLN A 183 -10.24 10.02 -12.47
N VAL A 184 -10.23 9.41 -11.30
CA VAL A 184 -11.39 8.74 -10.70
C VAL A 184 -11.61 9.39 -9.35
N LEU A 185 -12.67 10.16 -9.23
CA LEU A 185 -12.98 10.98 -8.06
C LEU A 185 -14.27 10.46 -7.42
N ALA A 186 -14.26 10.24 -6.12
CA ALA A 186 -15.40 9.64 -5.45
C ALA A 186 -15.74 10.38 -4.15
N ASP A 187 -17.02 10.60 -3.94
CA ASP A 187 -17.63 10.88 -2.65
C ASP A 187 -18.64 9.78 -2.35
N ILE A 188 -18.14 8.70 -1.73
CA ILE A 188 -18.90 7.51 -1.36
C ILE A 188 -18.61 7.28 0.12
N GLY A 189 -19.60 7.51 0.99
CA GLY A 189 -19.50 7.36 2.44
C GLY A 189 -20.34 6.19 2.96
N ASP A 190 -19.90 5.53 4.05
CA ASP A 190 -20.72 4.62 4.83
C ASP A 190 -21.34 5.42 5.98
N GLU A 191 -22.66 5.67 5.93
CA GLU A 191 -23.42 6.46 6.93
C GLU A 191 -23.69 5.71 8.26
N GLN A 192 -23.02 4.61 8.55
CA GLN A 192 -23.39 3.73 9.68
C GLN A 192 -22.99 4.20 11.08
N SER A 193 -22.57 5.44 11.29
CA SER A 193 -22.31 5.98 12.63
C SER A 193 -23.25 7.15 12.97
N LEU A 194 -24.28 6.85 13.75
CA LEU A 194 -25.26 7.83 14.29
C LEU A 194 -24.68 8.98 15.13
N GLN A 195 -23.37 9.00 15.39
CA GLN A 195 -22.70 10.07 16.14
C GLN A 195 -22.03 11.15 15.26
N GLN A 196 -22.21 11.12 13.93
CA GLN A 196 -21.51 11.99 12.99
C GLN A 196 -22.39 12.87 12.09
N SER A 197 -23.69 13.04 12.36
CA SER A 197 -24.61 13.71 11.43
C SER A 197 -24.24 15.16 11.03
N LEU A 198 -23.69 15.96 11.91
CA LEU A 198 -23.20 17.32 11.57
C LEU A 198 -21.79 17.31 10.95
N SER A 199 -20.97 16.30 11.26
CA SER A 199 -19.64 16.15 10.65
C SER A 199 -19.70 15.55 9.25
N THR A 200 -20.76 14.82 8.90
CA THR A 200 -20.96 14.19 7.59
C THR A 200 -21.29 15.19 6.50
N PHE A 201 -22.22 16.11 6.70
CA PHE A 201 -22.57 17.14 5.70
C PHE A 201 -21.38 18.02 5.35
N SER A 202 -20.72 18.58 6.35
CA SER A 202 -19.50 19.41 6.11
C SER A 202 -18.36 18.59 5.50
N GLY A 203 -18.29 17.30 5.79
CA GLY A 203 -17.38 16.36 5.16
C GLY A 203 -17.66 16.15 3.68
N HIS A 204 -18.94 15.94 3.30
CA HIS A 204 -19.38 15.85 1.91
C HIS A 204 -19.08 17.13 1.12
N VAL A 205 -19.46 18.29 1.67
CA VAL A 205 -19.19 19.58 1.03
C VAL A 205 -17.69 19.77 0.77
N LYS A 206 -16.84 19.46 1.74
CA LYS A 206 -15.38 19.53 1.57
C LYS A 206 -14.87 18.56 0.50
N ARG A 207 -15.40 17.33 0.44
CA ARG A 207 -15.02 16.35 -0.61
C ARG A 207 -15.45 16.80 -1.98
N ILE A 208 -16.70 17.29 -2.11
CA ILE A 208 -17.21 17.86 -3.37
C ILE A 208 -16.35 19.06 -3.79
N GLY A 209 -15.99 19.95 -2.87
CA GLY A 209 -15.08 21.07 -3.16
C GLY A 209 -13.74 20.59 -3.74
N ARG A 210 -13.12 19.56 -3.14
CA ARG A 210 -11.88 18.96 -3.64
C ARG A 210 -12.06 18.31 -5.02
N ILE A 211 -13.20 17.67 -5.27
CA ILE A 211 -13.53 17.08 -6.57
C ILE A 211 -13.59 18.20 -7.62
N LEU A 212 -14.29 19.29 -7.35
CA LEU A 212 -14.39 20.43 -8.25
C LEU A 212 -13.02 21.07 -8.53
N GLU A 213 -12.20 21.28 -7.51
CA GLU A 213 -10.84 21.77 -7.67
C GLU A 213 -9.98 20.81 -8.54
N ALA A 214 -10.09 19.50 -8.33
CA ALA A 214 -9.36 18.52 -9.11
C ALA A 214 -9.76 18.54 -10.59
N LEU A 215 -11.07 18.69 -10.88
CA LEU A 215 -11.59 18.82 -12.23
C LEU A 215 -11.10 20.10 -12.93
N GLN A 216 -10.99 21.22 -12.18
CA GLN A 216 -10.48 22.48 -12.71
C GLN A 216 -8.98 22.42 -13.06
N ARG A 217 -8.20 21.65 -12.31
CA ARG A 217 -6.75 21.49 -12.56
C ARG A 217 -6.44 20.68 -13.82
N GLY A 218 -7.44 20.04 -14.41
CA GLY A 218 -7.30 19.28 -15.66
C GLY A 218 -7.09 17.78 -15.45
N GLY A 219 -7.14 17.05 -16.53
CA GLY A 219 -7.08 15.58 -16.56
C GLY A 219 -8.41 14.99 -17.04
N SER A 220 -8.78 15.32 -18.26
CA SER A 220 -9.95 14.76 -18.93
C SER A 220 -9.55 13.51 -19.73
N PRO A 221 -10.41 12.48 -19.79
CA PRO A 221 -11.70 12.35 -19.10
C PRO A 221 -11.57 12.01 -17.62
N ALA A 222 -12.53 12.46 -16.81
CA ALA A 222 -12.64 12.18 -15.40
C ALA A 222 -13.94 11.39 -15.10
N LEU A 223 -13.84 10.36 -14.27
CA LEU A 223 -14.98 9.64 -13.71
C LEU A 223 -15.27 10.17 -12.32
N VAL A 224 -16.45 10.73 -12.11
CA VAL A 224 -16.91 11.24 -10.82
C VAL A 224 -18.04 10.35 -10.31
N LEU A 225 -17.91 9.87 -9.08
CA LEU A 225 -18.85 8.98 -8.42
C LEU A 225 -19.36 9.66 -7.14
N LEU A 226 -20.64 9.96 -7.10
CA LEU A 226 -21.28 10.61 -5.95
C LEU A 226 -22.39 9.70 -5.42
N ASP A 227 -22.32 9.38 -4.14
CA ASP A 227 -23.36 8.64 -3.43
C ASP A 227 -24.13 9.61 -2.53
N GLU A 228 -25.44 9.43 -2.45
CA GLU A 228 -26.35 10.17 -1.56
C GLU A 228 -26.15 11.69 -1.58
N VAL A 229 -26.15 12.26 -2.80
CA VAL A 229 -25.96 13.72 -2.99
C VAL A 229 -27.05 14.49 -2.25
N GLY A 230 -26.64 15.31 -1.26
CA GLY A 230 -27.55 16.13 -0.43
C GLY A 230 -28.08 15.41 0.82
N ALA A 231 -27.62 14.20 1.12
CA ALA A 231 -27.91 13.57 2.40
C ALA A 231 -27.28 14.36 3.56
N GLY A 232 -28.01 14.46 4.68
CA GLY A 232 -27.56 15.25 5.84
C GLY A 232 -28.05 16.71 5.86
N THR A 233 -28.89 17.14 4.92
CA THR A 233 -29.69 18.35 5.08
C THR A 233 -30.92 18.01 5.92
N ASP A 234 -31.04 18.66 7.09
CA ASP A 234 -32.20 18.52 7.97
C ASP A 234 -33.48 18.83 7.18
N PRO A 235 -34.47 17.92 7.12
CA PRO A 235 -35.77 18.28 6.58
C PRO A 235 -36.48 19.18 7.60
N SER A 236 -36.34 20.47 7.46
CA SER A 236 -37.22 21.44 8.16
C SER A 236 -38.64 21.37 7.64
#